data_08e0e5638804ccb1ce49e125a08c2266
#
_entry.id   08e0e5638804ccb1ce49e125a08c2266
#
_cell.length_a   1.000
_cell.length_b   1.000
_cell.length_c   1.000
_cell.angle_alpha   90.00
_cell.angle_beta   90.00
_cell.angle_gamma   90.00
#
_symmetry.space_group_name_H-M   'P 1'
#
loop_
_entity.id
_entity.type
_entity.pdbx_description
1 polymer ?
#
loop_
_entity_poly.entity_id
_entity_poly.type
_entity_poly.pdbx_seq_one_letter_code
_entity_poly.pdbx_strand_id
1 'polypeptide(L)'
;FARKADSVLSAGGALWQAWRSDGPLRAAGAGASDADGLVVEEDHARLEYDGTVYRPMQRRRLFNGGAEPVTRYLIRISVDRHPGRPDRSNALYRARPLTWDELALTASCDGEPMSWRPKQDRDSFKEAWLCLENDRGRFPLYPGQHSTIEYGYQVDDGRWGPWFQRAVRLPTRRLSVELVFPAGLDPVVWGTETSTTAEAVPLRTPITRSEDGDRLVFSWATQDPPMGARYRLEWRFRSRDDDIEQHRPRLRTASDRMTAAGIVQRGEPILAATARPFDLPTEAGEADDVVDQLFAAMQRVREHHVFGKGMGLAAPQIGIGRAAAVIAPPDPDAEPLVLLNPRVISASAETDEQYEGCLSFFDVRGLVPRPLRLEVAHTRLDGRQVVAVLNAALARLAGHEIDHLYGRLYTDRMG
;
A
#
# COMPACT_ATOMS: atom_id res chain seq x y z
N PHE A 1 12.35 -2.46 -14.99
CA PHE A 1 11.25 -2.74 -14.05
C PHE A 1 10.13 -3.53 -14.74
N ALA A 2 9.55 -3.01 -15.85
CA ALA A 2 8.43 -3.66 -16.56
C ALA A 2 8.78 -5.07 -17.12
N ARG A 3 9.99 -5.29 -17.64
CA ARG A 3 10.45 -6.62 -18.08
C ARG A 3 10.53 -7.63 -16.96
N LYS A 4 10.98 -7.21 -15.78
CA LYS A 4 11.10 -8.07 -14.59
C LYS A 4 9.73 -8.37 -13.99
N ALA A 5 8.83 -7.38 -13.99
CA ALA A 5 7.42 -7.56 -13.60
C ALA A 5 6.69 -8.54 -14.53
N ASP A 6 6.93 -8.47 -15.85
CA ASP A 6 6.39 -9.43 -16.82
C ASP A 6 6.83 -10.88 -16.53
N SER A 7 8.09 -11.10 -16.19
CA SER A 7 8.62 -12.43 -15.88
C SER A 7 8.09 -12.98 -14.56
N VAL A 8 7.95 -12.12 -13.54
CA VAL A 8 7.43 -12.47 -12.21
C VAL A 8 5.93 -12.74 -12.23
N LEU A 9 5.19 -11.97 -13.05
CA LEU A 9 3.73 -12.08 -13.14
C LEU A 9 3.25 -12.99 -14.26
N SER A 10 4.17 -13.65 -14.98
CA SER A 10 3.86 -14.52 -16.14
C SER A 10 2.94 -13.80 -17.17
N ALA A 11 3.13 -12.48 -17.33
CA ALA A 11 2.26 -11.64 -18.15
C ALA A 11 2.59 -11.72 -19.67
N GLY A 12 3.52 -12.63 -20.08
CA GLY A 12 3.82 -12.91 -21.48
C GLY A 12 4.30 -11.70 -22.31
N GLY A 13 4.95 -10.72 -21.67
CA GLY A 13 5.40 -9.50 -22.33
C GLY A 13 4.35 -8.38 -22.39
N ALA A 14 3.11 -8.63 -21.91
CA ALA A 14 2.03 -7.67 -22.00
C ALA A 14 2.29 -6.38 -21.20
N LEU A 15 2.87 -6.50 -19.98
CA LEU A 15 3.25 -5.35 -19.17
C LEU A 15 4.42 -4.58 -19.79
N TRP A 16 5.35 -5.27 -20.41
CA TRP A 16 6.45 -4.66 -21.14
C TRP A 16 6.00 -3.93 -22.39
N GLN A 17 5.06 -4.51 -23.14
CA GLN A 17 4.46 -3.86 -24.30
C GLN A 17 3.62 -2.65 -23.90
N ALA A 18 2.81 -2.75 -22.85
CA ALA A 18 2.05 -1.62 -22.29
C ALA A 18 2.98 -0.50 -21.82
N TRP A 19 4.08 -0.82 -21.14
CA TRP A 19 5.08 0.19 -20.71
C TRP A 19 5.82 0.83 -21.89
N ARG A 20 6.07 0.10 -22.96
CA ARG A 20 6.71 0.62 -24.18
C ARG A 20 5.78 1.51 -25.00
N SER A 21 4.48 1.19 -25.04
CA SER A 21 3.47 2.00 -25.72
C SER A 21 3.14 3.28 -24.95
N ASP A 22 3.24 3.22 -23.60
CA ASP A 22 2.92 4.34 -22.71
C ASP A 22 4.17 5.01 -22.11
N GLY A 23 5.38 4.88 -22.63
CA GLY A 23 6.67 5.37 -22.16
C GLY A 23 6.66 6.37 -21.00
N PRO A 24 7.79 6.72 -20.33
CA PRO A 24 7.75 7.63 -19.18
C PRO A 24 7.08 8.92 -19.61
N LEU A 25 5.89 9.18 -19.06
CA LEU A 25 4.97 10.31 -19.31
C LEU A 25 5.64 11.46 -20.09
N ARG A 26 5.64 11.40 -21.40
CA ARG A 26 5.64 12.60 -22.22
C ARG A 26 4.24 13.19 -22.10
N ALA A 27 4.13 14.26 -21.36
CA ALA A 27 3.11 15.24 -21.66
C ALA A 27 3.33 15.67 -23.12
N ALA A 28 2.59 15.09 -24.05
CA ALA A 28 2.30 15.68 -25.35
C ALA A 28 1.45 14.71 -26.18
N GLY A 29 0.23 15.13 -26.44
CA GLY A 29 -0.44 14.99 -27.72
C GLY A 29 -0.53 13.60 -28.31
N ALA A 30 -1.65 12.94 -28.04
CA ALA A 30 -2.39 12.20 -29.05
C ALA A 30 -3.69 11.69 -28.41
N GLY A 31 -4.78 12.21 -28.88
CA GLY A 31 -6.13 11.90 -28.43
C GLY A 31 -6.46 12.73 -27.18
N ALA A 32 -7.16 13.85 -27.39
CA ALA A 32 -7.82 14.57 -26.33
C ALA A 32 -8.51 13.54 -25.43
N SER A 33 -8.07 13.37 -24.19
CA SER A 33 -8.82 12.57 -23.24
C SER A 33 -10.15 13.28 -23.09
N ASP A 34 -11.28 12.59 -23.28
CA ASP A 34 -12.64 13.12 -23.10
C ASP A 34 -12.85 13.74 -21.68
N ALA A 35 -11.78 13.95 -20.91
CA ALA A 35 -11.76 14.39 -19.53
C ALA A 35 -10.92 15.65 -19.26
N ASP A 36 -10.36 16.31 -20.29
CA ASP A 36 -9.65 17.56 -20.10
C ASP A 36 -10.63 18.65 -19.63
N GLY A 37 -10.40 19.14 -18.41
CA GLY A 37 -11.26 20.12 -17.74
C GLY A 37 -12.44 19.54 -16.94
N LEU A 38 -12.63 18.23 -16.93
CA LEU A 38 -13.67 17.61 -16.11
C LEU A 38 -13.25 17.60 -14.62
N VAL A 39 -14.12 18.15 -13.77
CA VAL A 39 -13.94 18.23 -12.31
C VAL A 39 -15.01 17.39 -11.64
N VAL A 40 -14.63 16.63 -10.63
CA VAL A 40 -15.55 15.93 -9.72
C VAL A 40 -15.79 16.83 -8.51
N GLU A 41 -16.95 17.47 -8.41
CA GLU A 41 -17.26 18.32 -7.27
C GLU A 41 -17.52 17.50 -6.02
N GLU A 42 -18.24 16.38 -6.16
CA GLU A 42 -18.51 15.41 -5.10
C GLU A 42 -18.31 13.99 -5.64
N ASP A 43 -17.51 13.20 -4.95
CA ASP A 43 -17.35 11.76 -5.15
C ASP A 43 -17.81 11.07 -3.86
N HIS A 44 -19.01 10.52 -3.85
CA HIS A 44 -19.55 9.76 -2.74
C HIS A 44 -19.63 8.29 -3.11
N ALA A 45 -19.03 7.43 -2.30
CA ALA A 45 -19.07 6.00 -2.47
C ALA A 45 -19.68 5.35 -1.21
N ARG A 46 -20.70 4.51 -1.40
CA ARG A 46 -21.34 3.73 -0.34
C ARG A 46 -21.19 2.25 -0.65
N LEU A 47 -20.59 1.49 0.25
CA LEU A 47 -20.47 0.05 0.17
C LEU A 47 -21.38 -0.59 1.21
N GLU A 48 -22.38 -1.32 0.77
CA GLU A 48 -23.24 -2.13 1.62
C GLU A 48 -22.85 -3.60 1.57
N TYR A 49 -22.83 -4.24 2.73
CA TYR A 49 -22.63 -5.68 2.88
C TYR A 49 -23.79 -6.31 3.66
N ASP A 50 -24.37 -7.37 3.12
CA ASP A 50 -25.52 -8.04 3.73
C ASP A 50 -25.15 -9.33 4.49
N GLY A 51 -23.89 -9.69 4.54
CA GLY A 51 -23.41 -10.95 5.09
C GLY A 51 -22.87 -11.92 4.04
N THR A 52 -23.17 -11.69 2.76
CA THR A 52 -22.79 -12.55 1.63
C THR A 52 -22.33 -11.78 0.39
N VAL A 53 -22.93 -10.61 0.13
CA VAL A 53 -22.70 -9.82 -1.07
C VAL A 53 -22.35 -8.38 -0.72
N TYR A 54 -21.31 -7.87 -1.34
CA TYR A 54 -20.95 -6.45 -1.34
C TYR A 54 -21.66 -5.72 -2.47
N ARG A 55 -22.29 -4.58 -2.17
CA ARG A 55 -22.98 -3.71 -3.13
C ARG A 55 -22.41 -2.29 -3.04
N PRO A 56 -21.39 -1.96 -3.81
CA PRO A 56 -20.93 -0.59 -3.91
C PRO A 56 -21.84 0.23 -4.81
N MET A 57 -22.21 1.40 -4.32
CA MET A 57 -22.88 2.48 -5.05
C MET A 57 -21.95 3.69 -5.09
N GLN A 58 -21.86 4.34 -6.23
CA GLN A 58 -21.04 5.54 -6.38
C GLN A 58 -21.86 6.63 -7.04
N ARG A 59 -21.88 7.80 -6.39
CA ARG A 59 -22.51 9.01 -6.88
C ARG A 59 -21.47 10.08 -7.07
N ARG A 60 -21.42 10.68 -8.28
CA ARG A 60 -20.49 11.72 -8.63
C ARG A 60 -21.18 12.90 -9.24
N ARG A 61 -20.97 14.07 -8.66
CA ARG A 61 -21.34 15.33 -9.27
C ARG A 61 -20.17 15.83 -10.12
N LEU A 62 -20.40 15.91 -11.42
CA LEU A 62 -19.42 16.32 -12.43
C LEU A 62 -19.67 17.75 -12.83
N PHE A 63 -18.59 18.49 -13.08
CA PHE A 63 -18.60 19.80 -13.72
C PHE A 63 -17.67 19.77 -14.92
N ASN A 64 -18.16 20.15 -16.10
CA ASN A 64 -17.31 20.31 -17.28
C ASN A 64 -16.78 21.75 -17.34
N GLY A 65 -15.57 21.96 -16.84
CA GLY A 65 -14.83 23.22 -16.95
C GLY A 65 -13.94 23.31 -18.18
N GLY A 66 -13.95 22.27 -19.06
CA GLY A 66 -13.21 22.23 -20.30
C GLY A 66 -13.91 22.98 -21.43
N ALA A 67 -13.30 22.96 -22.61
CA ALA A 67 -13.84 23.60 -23.83
C ALA A 67 -14.71 22.66 -24.70
N GLU A 68 -14.58 21.33 -24.49
CA GLU A 68 -15.22 20.32 -25.29
C GLU A 68 -16.34 19.60 -24.56
N PRO A 69 -17.40 19.13 -25.23
CA PRO A 69 -18.44 18.31 -24.62
C PRO A 69 -17.89 16.96 -24.15
N VAL A 70 -18.27 16.51 -22.96
CA VAL A 70 -17.93 15.18 -22.44
C VAL A 70 -19.06 14.19 -22.79
N THR A 71 -18.77 13.21 -23.64
CA THR A 71 -19.75 12.26 -24.18
C THR A 71 -19.82 10.97 -23.35
N ARG A 72 -18.77 10.65 -22.58
CA ARG A 72 -18.64 9.40 -21.83
C ARG A 72 -17.77 9.56 -20.60
N TYR A 73 -18.01 8.73 -19.60
CA TYR A 73 -17.26 8.70 -18.37
C TYR A 73 -16.69 7.29 -18.11
N LEU A 74 -15.39 7.19 -17.82
CA LEU A 74 -14.73 5.89 -17.59
C LEU A 74 -14.85 5.46 -16.13
N ILE A 75 -15.45 4.29 -15.90
CA ILE A 75 -15.44 3.62 -14.59
C ILE A 75 -14.51 2.42 -14.61
N ARG A 76 -14.00 2.10 -13.42
CA ARG A 76 -13.13 0.94 -13.19
C ARG A 76 -13.61 0.17 -11.99
N ILE A 77 -13.75 -1.14 -12.15
CA ILE A 77 -14.09 -2.10 -11.10
C ILE A 77 -12.89 -3.02 -10.96
N SER A 78 -12.33 -3.06 -9.76
CA SER A 78 -11.21 -3.95 -9.44
C SER A 78 -11.51 -4.64 -8.12
N VAL A 79 -11.45 -5.97 -8.13
CA VAL A 79 -11.68 -6.79 -6.94
C VAL A 79 -10.42 -7.61 -6.64
N ASP A 80 -10.17 -7.83 -5.36
CA ASP A 80 -9.10 -8.69 -4.88
C ASP A 80 -9.55 -9.36 -3.57
N ARG A 81 -9.67 -10.68 -3.59
CA ARG A 81 -10.07 -11.45 -2.40
C ARG A 81 -8.92 -11.61 -1.41
N HIS A 82 -7.69 -11.67 -1.89
CA HIS A 82 -6.51 -11.94 -1.09
C HIS A 82 -5.45 -10.84 -1.28
N PRO A 83 -5.70 -9.60 -0.83
CA PRO A 83 -4.77 -8.50 -1.00
C PRO A 83 -3.41 -8.84 -0.39
N GLY A 84 -2.33 -8.56 -1.15
CA GLY A 84 -0.97 -8.94 -0.77
C GLY A 84 -0.61 -10.42 -1.05
N ARG A 85 -1.52 -11.21 -1.64
CA ARG A 85 -1.30 -12.61 -2.04
C ARG A 85 -1.65 -12.82 -3.52
N PRO A 86 -0.86 -12.25 -4.46
CA PRO A 86 -1.20 -12.24 -5.89
C PRO A 86 -1.39 -13.65 -6.46
N ASP A 87 -0.60 -14.63 -6.01
CA ASP A 87 -0.73 -16.02 -6.48
C ASP A 87 -2.11 -16.60 -6.19
N ARG A 88 -2.62 -16.38 -4.97
CA ARG A 88 -3.96 -16.84 -4.56
C ARG A 88 -5.07 -16.12 -5.32
N SER A 89 -4.95 -14.79 -5.44
CA SER A 89 -5.91 -14.00 -6.18
C SER A 89 -5.95 -14.39 -7.65
N ASN A 90 -4.79 -14.54 -8.31
CA ASN A 90 -4.70 -14.96 -9.69
C ASN A 90 -5.27 -16.37 -9.90
N ALA A 91 -4.97 -17.32 -9.00
CA ALA A 91 -5.53 -18.68 -9.09
C ALA A 91 -7.06 -18.67 -8.97
N LEU A 92 -7.60 -17.90 -8.01
CA LEU A 92 -9.04 -17.74 -7.81
C LEU A 92 -9.74 -17.20 -9.06
N TYR A 93 -9.24 -16.08 -9.62
CA TYR A 93 -9.91 -15.41 -10.73
C TYR A 93 -9.69 -16.11 -12.07
N ARG A 94 -8.59 -16.85 -12.27
CA ARG A 94 -8.45 -17.74 -13.42
C ARG A 94 -9.45 -18.89 -13.40
N ALA A 95 -9.71 -19.46 -12.21
CA ALA A 95 -10.69 -20.54 -12.06
C ALA A 95 -12.14 -20.04 -12.14
N ARG A 96 -12.40 -18.83 -11.67
CA ARG A 96 -13.72 -18.21 -11.61
C ARG A 96 -13.62 -16.72 -11.95
N PRO A 97 -13.50 -16.35 -13.24
CA PRO A 97 -13.44 -14.95 -13.65
C PRO A 97 -14.72 -14.23 -13.28
N LEU A 98 -14.59 -12.96 -12.89
CA LEU A 98 -15.72 -12.08 -12.64
C LEU A 98 -16.39 -11.74 -13.97
N THR A 99 -17.69 -11.87 -14.07
CA THR A 99 -18.44 -11.57 -15.30
C THR A 99 -19.27 -10.29 -15.15
N TRP A 100 -19.67 -9.67 -16.26
CA TRP A 100 -20.54 -8.50 -16.24
C TRP A 100 -21.94 -8.82 -15.74
N ASP A 101 -22.44 -10.03 -16.01
CA ASP A 101 -23.75 -10.47 -15.56
C ASP A 101 -23.78 -10.63 -14.03
N GLU A 102 -22.71 -11.19 -13.44
CA GLU A 102 -22.60 -11.31 -11.99
C GLU A 102 -22.46 -9.94 -11.30
N LEU A 103 -21.77 -9.00 -11.93
CA LEU A 103 -21.65 -7.63 -11.43
C LEU A 103 -23.01 -6.91 -11.41
N ALA A 104 -23.95 -7.25 -12.29
CA ALA A 104 -25.23 -6.59 -12.44
C ALA A 104 -25.11 -5.05 -12.46
N LEU A 105 -24.15 -4.54 -13.26
CA LEU A 105 -23.82 -3.11 -13.32
C LEU A 105 -25.03 -2.29 -13.75
N THR A 106 -25.42 -1.34 -12.91
CA THR A 106 -26.43 -0.33 -13.19
C THR A 106 -25.82 1.05 -13.23
N ALA A 107 -26.36 1.93 -14.06
CA ALA A 107 -25.90 3.31 -14.13
C ALA A 107 -27.08 4.26 -14.46
N SER A 108 -27.03 5.46 -13.90
CA SER A 108 -27.96 6.55 -14.18
C SER A 108 -27.24 7.89 -14.25
N CYS A 109 -27.84 8.85 -14.92
CA CYS A 109 -27.39 10.22 -15.02
C CYS A 109 -28.58 11.14 -14.74
N ASP A 110 -28.46 11.99 -13.71
CA ASP A 110 -29.51 12.88 -13.24
C ASP A 110 -30.85 12.15 -12.99
N GLY A 111 -30.74 10.90 -12.45
CA GLY A 111 -31.88 10.04 -12.15
C GLY A 111 -32.41 9.20 -13.32
N GLU A 112 -31.96 9.41 -14.54
CA GLU A 112 -32.37 8.63 -15.69
C GLU A 112 -31.38 7.49 -15.98
N PRO A 113 -31.85 6.27 -16.32
CA PRO A 113 -31.00 5.16 -16.70
C PRO A 113 -30.08 5.53 -17.87
N MET A 114 -28.80 5.19 -17.76
CA MET A 114 -27.82 5.41 -18.81
C MET A 114 -27.25 4.11 -19.35
N SER A 115 -26.89 4.11 -20.63
CA SER A 115 -26.22 2.99 -21.26
C SER A 115 -24.73 2.98 -20.89
N TRP A 116 -24.15 1.80 -20.91
CA TRP A 116 -22.71 1.62 -20.72
C TRP A 116 -22.16 0.59 -21.72
N ARG A 117 -20.86 0.66 -21.98
CA ARG A 117 -20.17 -0.25 -22.88
C ARG A 117 -18.88 -0.77 -22.24
N PRO A 118 -18.61 -2.09 -22.27
CA PRO A 118 -17.34 -2.62 -21.84
C PRO A 118 -16.18 -2.01 -22.64
N LYS A 119 -15.11 -1.61 -21.94
CA LYS A 119 -13.84 -1.18 -22.53
C LYS A 119 -12.76 -2.22 -22.30
N GLN A 120 -12.70 -2.78 -21.09
CA GLN A 120 -11.77 -3.82 -20.73
C GLN A 120 -12.48 -4.89 -19.89
N ASP A 121 -12.22 -6.15 -20.21
CA ASP A 121 -12.80 -7.31 -19.54
C ASP A 121 -11.70 -8.28 -19.20
N ARG A 122 -11.22 -8.24 -17.95
CA ARG A 122 -10.22 -9.16 -17.39
C ARG A 122 -10.80 -9.86 -16.17
N ASP A 123 -10.19 -10.96 -15.76
CA ASP A 123 -10.69 -11.86 -14.73
C ASP A 123 -11.14 -11.17 -13.42
N SER A 124 -10.37 -10.20 -12.92
CA SER A 124 -10.64 -9.45 -11.68
C SER A 124 -10.76 -7.94 -11.88
N PHE A 125 -10.65 -7.48 -13.12
CA PHE A 125 -10.61 -6.05 -13.45
C PHE A 125 -11.49 -5.75 -14.67
N LYS A 126 -12.38 -4.77 -14.52
CA LYS A 126 -13.30 -4.33 -15.57
C LYS A 126 -13.18 -2.83 -15.79
N GLU A 127 -13.26 -2.39 -17.03
CA GLU A 127 -13.48 -1.00 -17.38
C GLU A 127 -14.76 -0.88 -18.25
N ALA A 128 -15.56 0.11 -17.96
CA ALA A 128 -16.72 0.44 -18.79
C ALA A 128 -16.82 1.95 -19.03
N TRP A 129 -17.27 2.31 -20.23
CA TRP A 129 -17.70 3.65 -20.55
C TRP A 129 -19.18 3.82 -20.18
N LEU A 130 -19.48 4.76 -19.29
CA LEU A 130 -20.85 5.26 -19.09
C LEU A 130 -21.11 6.33 -20.15
N CYS A 131 -22.17 6.18 -20.94
CA CYS A 131 -22.48 7.08 -22.06
C CYS A 131 -23.34 8.25 -21.56
N LEU A 132 -22.77 9.46 -21.55
CA LEU A 132 -23.48 10.69 -21.19
C LEU A 132 -24.45 11.15 -22.29
N GLU A 133 -24.27 10.69 -23.49
CA GLU A 133 -25.18 10.89 -24.62
C GLU A 133 -25.83 9.57 -25.05
N ASN A 134 -27.00 9.64 -25.64
CA ASN A 134 -27.68 8.49 -26.25
C ASN A 134 -28.64 8.90 -27.39
N ASP A 135 -29.10 7.91 -28.15
CA ASP A 135 -30.01 8.10 -29.27
C ASP A 135 -31.46 8.48 -28.83
N ARG A 136 -31.74 8.60 -27.54
CA ARG A 136 -33.04 8.88 -26.93
C ARG A 136 -33.20 10.32 -26.44
N GLY A 137 -32.32 11.24 -26.90
CA GLY A 137 -32.43 12.68 -26.61
C GLY A 137 -31.61 13.12 -25.39
N ARG A 138 -30.72 12.26 -24.82
CA ARG A 138 -29.75 12.73 -23.88
C ARG A 138 -28.55 13.33 -24.61
N PHE A 139 -28.15 14.50 -24.18
CA PHE A 139 -27.03 15.26 -24.74
C PHE A 139 -25.75 15.01 -23.92
N PRO A 140 -24.57 15.23 -24.53
CA PRO A 140 -23.30 15.31 -23.83
C PRO A 140 -23.33 16.33 -22.70
N LEU A 141 -22.39 16.20 -21.76
CA LEU A 141 -22.15 17.24 -20.75
C LEU A 141 -21.35 18.37 -21.39
N TYR A 142 -22.02 19.48 -21.75
CA TYR A 142 -21.40 20.64 -22.40
C TYR A 142 -20.55 21.46 -21.43
N PRO A 143 -19.61 22.28 -21.95
CA PRO A 143 -18.84 23.24 -21.15
C PRO A 143 -19.72 24.10 -20.24
N GLY A 144 -19.30 24.26 -18.97
CA GLY A 144 -20.03 25.00 -17.95
C GLY A 144 -21.22 24.29 -17.32
N GLN A 145 -21.55 23.08 -17.75
CA GLN A 145 -22.66 22.31 -17.20
C GLN A 145 -22.22 21.36 -16.09
N HIS A 146 -23.20 21.02 -15.25
CA HIS A 146 -23.11 19.99 -14.21
C HIS A 146 -23.98 18.80 -14.56
N SER A 147 -23.60 17.62 -14.07
CA SER A 147 -24.41 16.40 -14.14
C SER A 147 -24.05 15.47 -12.99
N THR A 148 -25.02 14.70 -12.52
CA THR A 148 -24.79 13.71 -11.47
C THR A 148 -24.90 12.32 -12.07
N ILE A 149 -23.81 11.57 -12.07
CA ILE A 149 -23.81 10.15 -12.42
C ILE A 149 -23.87 9.29 -11.18
N GLU A 150 -24.64 8.23 -11.25
CA GLU A 150 -24.71 7.18 -10.22
C GLU A 150 -24.48 5.84 -10.89
N TYR A 151 -23.71 4.96 -10.26
CA TYR A 151 -23.56 3.59 -10.72
C TYR A 151 -23.31 2.66 -9.55
N GLY A 152 -23.84 1.46 -9.68
CA GLY A 152 -23.71 0.42 -8.68
C GLY A 152 -23.47 -0.94 -9.31
N TYR A 153 -22.85 -1.83 -8.54
CA TYR A 153 -22.64 -3.22 -8.91
C TYR A 153 -22.62 -4.10 -7.68
N GLN A 154 -22.53 -5.40 -7.87
CA GLN A 154 -22.47 -6.35 -6.75
C GLN A 154 -21.33 -7.35 -6.93
N VAL A 155 -20.80 -7.83 -5.82
CA VAL A 155 -19.75 -8.87 -5.80
C VAL A 155 -19.93 -9.74 -4.58
N ASP A 156 -19.92 -11.06 -4.80
CA ASP A 156 -19.93 -12.08 -3.76
C ASP A 156 -18.70 -11.97 -2.84
N ASP A 157 -18.86 -12.22 -1.53
CA ASP A 157 -17.79 -12.10 -0.55
C ASP A 157 -16.68 -13.15 -0.72
N GLY A 158 -16.94 -14.23 -1.43
CA GLY A 158 -15.94 -15.19 -1.86
C GLY A 158 -14.95 -14.62 -2.89
N ARG A 159 -15.28 -13.48 -3.52
CA ARG A 159 -14.46 -12.83 -4.55
C ARG A 159 -13.96 -11.44 -4.17
N TRP A 160 -14.41 -10.85 -3.09
CA TRP A 160 -13.92 -9.57 -2.61
C TRP A 160 -13.41 -9.69 -1.18
N GLY A 161 -12.21 -9.18 -0.92
CA GLY A 161 -11.60 -9.12 0.40
C GLY A 161 -12.20 -8.01 1.27
N PRO A 162 -11.83 -7.96 2.55
CA PRO A 162 -12.36 -6.99 3.51
C PRO A 162 -11.71 -5.61 3.33
N TRP A 163 -11.83 -5.03 2.14
CA TRP A 163 -11.26 -3.71 1.82
C TRP A 163 -12.06 -3.00 0.73
N PHE A 164 -12.04 -1.67 0.77
CA PHE A 164 -12.60 -0.79 -0.25
C PHE A 164 -11.65 0.38 -0.50
N GLN A 165 -11.34 0.67 -1.77
CA GLN A 165 -10.37 1.68 -2.14
C GLN A 165 -10.95 2.69 -3.12
N ARG A 166 -10.64 3.96 -2.86
CA ARG A 166 -10.91 5.07 -3.78
C ARG A 166 -9.59 5.64 -4.29
N ALA A 167 -9.51 5.93 -5.59
CA ALA A 167 -8.35 6.58 -6.21
C ALA A 167 -8.80 7.88 -6.87
N VAL A 168 -8.12 8.97 -6.59
CA VAL A 168 -8.36 10.29 -7.16
C VAL A 168 -7.71 10.36 -8.54
N ARG A 169 -8.51 10.32 -9.59
CA ARG A 169 -8.04 10.30 -10.98
C ARG A 169 -8.39 11.55 -11.78
N LEU A 170 -9.27 12.38 -11.24
CA LEU A 170 -9.68 13.67 -11.76
C LEU A 170 -9.61 14.69 -10.62
N PRO A 171 -9.46 15.98 -10.89
CA PRO A 171 -9.59 17.01 -9.87
C PRO A 171 -10.90 16.81 -9.10
N THR A 172 -10.80 16.61 -7.79
CA THR A 172 -11.93 16.27 -6.93
C THR A 172 -11.97 17.25 -5.77
N ARG A 173 -13.12 17.88 -5.50
CA ARG A 173 -13.28 18.83 -4.38
C ARG A 173 -13.61 18.12 -3.08
N ARG A 174 -14.50 17.13 -3.13
CA ARG A 174 -14.89 16.34 -1.96
C ARG A 174 -14.94 14.87 -2.31
N LEU A 175 -14.30 14.04 -1.49
CA LEU A 175 -14.39 12.59 -1.55
C LEU A 175 -14.95 12.09 -0.21
N SER A 176 -15.98 11.24 -0.27
CA SER A 176 -16.56 10.59 0.92
C SER A 176 -16.82 9.11 0.67
N VAL A 177 -16.70 8.33 1.73
CA VAL A 177 -16.94 6.89 1.74
C VAL A 177 -17.80 6.52 2.92
N GLU A 178 -18.82 5.71 2.67
CA GLU A 178 -19.63 5.05 3.69
C GLU A 178 -19.52 3.53 3.53
N LEU A 179 -19.28 2.84 4.63
CA LEU A 179 -19.34 1.38 4.72
C LEU A 179 -20.50 1.00 5.64
N VAL A 180 -21.37 0.13 5.16
CA VAL A 180 -22.58 -0.28 5.89
C VAL A 180 -22.56 -1.79 6.08
N PHE A 181 -22.63 -2.21 7.34
CA PHE A 181 -22.55 -3.62 7.73
C PHE A 181 -23.70 -3.98 8.68
N PRO A 182 -24.16 -5.25 8.70
CA PRO A 182 -25.03 -5.74 9.75
C PRO A 182 -24.37 -5.58 11.13
N ALA A 183 -25.09 -5.06 12.11
CA ALA A 183 -24.56 -4.84 13.47
C ALA A 183 -24.11 -6.14 14.13
N GLY A 184 -24.81 -7.25 13.86
CA GLY A 184 -24.49 -8.57 14.39
C GLY A 184 -23.12 -9.13 13.94
N LEU A 185 -22.47 -8.54 12.95
CA LEU A 185 -21.11 -8.92 12.52
C LEU A 185 -20.01 -8.23 13.35
N ASP A 186 -20.34 -7.28 14.19
CA ASP A 186 -19.41 -6.46 15.01
C ASP A 186 -18.18 -5.99 14.21
N PRO A 187 -18.36 -5.16 13.15
CA PRO A 187 -17.27 -4.71 12.30
C PRO A 187 -16.32 -3.75 13.01
N VAL A 188 -15.02 -3.96 12.81
CA VAL A 188 -13.96 -3.00 13.13
C VAL A 188 -13.40 -2.46 11.84
N VAL A 189 -13.37 -1.14 11.67
CA VAL A 189 -12.95 -0.46 10.44
C VAL A 189 -11.75 0.45 10.71
N TRP A 190 -10.76 0.42 9.83
CA TRP A 190 -9.62 1.34 9.81
C TRP A 190 -9.34 1.78 8.37
N GLY A 191 -8.48 2.77 8.19
CA GLY A 191 -8.18 3.25 6.85
C GLY A 191 -6.78 3.82 6.71
N THR A 192 -6.30 3.79 5.47
CA THR A 192 -5.00 4.32 5.06
C THR A 192 -5.13 5.19 3.83
N GLU A 193 -4.25 6.20 3.73
CA GLU A 193 -4.05 6.98 2.52
C GLU A 193 -2.67 6.74 1.94
N THR A 194 -2.57 6.76 0.62
CA THR A 194 -1.31 6.61 -0.13
C THR A 194 -1.26 7.71 -1.17
N SER A 195 -0.23 8.57 -1.12
CA SER A 195 0.06 9.51 -2.20
C SER A 195 0.89 8.84 -3.31
N THR A 196 1.06 9.53 -4.45
CA THR A 196 1.84 9.01 -5.59
C THR A 196 3.28 8.67 -5.27
N THR A 197 3.85 9.27 -4.24
CA THR A 197 5.27 9.16 -3.86
C THR A 197 5.49 8.57 -2.47
N ALA A 198 4.43 8.28 -1.70
CA ALA A 198 4.53 7.87 -0.31
C ALA A 198 3.98 6.46 -0.07
N GLU A 199 4.47 5.84 0.99
CA GLU A 199 3.87 4.62 1.55
C GLU A 199 2.48 4.92 2.14
N ALA A 200 1.70 3.85 2.39
CA ALA A 200 0.40 3.97 3.03
C ALA A 200 0.54 4.48 4.47
N VAL A 201 -0.18 5.53 4.80
CA VAL A 201 -0.25 6.13 6.14
C VAL A 201 -1.70 6.09 6.65
N PRO A 202 -1.95 6.12 7.96
CA PRO A 202 -3.30 6.25 8.50
C PRO A 202 -4.02 7.48 7.92
N LEU A 203 -5.34 7.37 7.76
CA LEU A 203 -6.16 8.51 7.32
C LEU A 203 -6.02 9.68 8.27
N ARG A 204 -5.88 10.89 7.72
CA ARG A 204 -5.75 12.14 8.52
C ARG A 204 -7.04 12.51 9.24
N THR A 205 -8.19 12.24 8.59
CA THR A 205 -9.51 12.45 9.20
C THR A 205 -10.02 11.16 9.81
N PRO A 206 -10.65 11.20 10.99
CA PRO A 206 -11.15 10.00 11.65
C PRO A 206 -12.33 9.40 10.87
N ILE A 207 -12.49 8.08 10.98
CA ILE A 207 -13.69 7.37 10.56
C ILE A 207 -14.71 7.50 11.68
N THR A 208 -15.90 8.02 11.37
CA THR A 208 -17.02 8.11 12.32
C THR A 208 -17.89 6.87 12.22
N ARG A 209 -18.39 6.41 13.37
CA ARG A 209 -19.34 5.29 13.46
C ARG A 209 -20.70 5.81 13.90
N SER A 210 -21.76 5.36 13.25
CA SER A 210 -23.15 5.59 13.64
C SER A 210 -23.96 4.30 13.50
N GLU A 211 -25.16 4.28 14.10
CA GLU A 211 -26.11 3.17 14.04
C GLU A 211 -27.31 3.60 13.21
N ASP A 212 -27.77 2.71 12.33
CA ASP A 212 -28.95 2.88 11.51
C ASP A 212 -29.77 1.57 11.55
N GLY A 213 -30.69 1.48 12.51
CA GLY A 213 -31.46 0.27 12.79
C GLY A 213 -30.55 -0.89 13.22
N ASP A 214 -30.58 -1.97 12.47
CA ASP A 214 -29.75 -3.17 12.65
C ASP A 214 -28.39 -3.09 11.94
N ARG A 215 -28.03 -1.91 11.43
CA ARG A 215 -26.81 -1.68 10.68
C ARG A 215 -25.86 -0.72 11.38
N LEU A 216 -24.57 -0.91 11.14
CA LEU A 216 -23.50 -0.01 11.53
C LEU A 216 -22.98 0.70 10.28
N VAL A 217 -22.93 2.02 10.35
CA VAL A 217 -22.43 2.90 9.28
C VAL A 217 -21.11 3.52 9.71
N PHE A 218 -20.09 3.35 8.89
CA PHE A 218 -18.77 3.96 9.06
C PHE A 218 -18.56 4.97 7.95
N SER A 219 -18.44 6.25 8.31
CA SER A 219 -18.32 7.36 7.36
C SER A 219 -16.95 8.03 7.48
N TRP A 220 -16.38 8.33 6.33
CA TRP A 220 -15.13 9.07 6.20
C TRP A 220 -15.21 10.05 5.03
N ALA A 221 -14.57 11.22 5.16
CA ALA A 221 -14.51 12.19 4.08
C ALA A 221 -13.23 13.03 4.12
N THR A 222 -12.84 13.55 2.95
CA THR A 222 -11.73 14.49 2.78
C THR A 222 -12.11 15.59 1.76
N GLN A 223 -11.49 16.78 1.90
CA GLN A 223 -11.63 17.89 0.97
C GLN A 223 -10.36 18.01 0.13
N ASP A 224 -10.52 18.41 -1.13
CA ASP A 224 -9.46 18.67 -2.09
C ASP A 224 -8.34 17.60 -2.10
N PRO A 225 -8.71 16.30 -2.23
CA PRO A 225 -7.73 15.22 -2.19
C PRO A 225 -6.73 15.35 -3.34
N PRO A 226 -5.42 15.15 -3.09
CA PRO A 226 -4.40 15.25 -4.12
C PRO A 226 -4.65 14.29 -5.29
N MET A 227 -4.35 14.74 -6.52
CA MET A 227 -4.37 13.89 -7.70
C MET A 227 -3.47 12.68 -7.52
N GLY A 228 -3.98 11.50 -7.90
CA GLY A 228 -3.26 10.24 -7.74
C GLY A 228 -3.30 9.62 -6.34
N ALA A 229 -3.84 10.33 -5.33
CA ALA A 229 -4.01 9.77 -4.00
C ALA A 229 -4.96 8.57 -4.00
N ARG A 230 -4.70 7.64 -3.10
CA ARG A 230 -5.53 6.45 -2.88
C ARG A 230 -5.90 6.37 -1.42
N TYR A 231 -7.18 6.17 -1.17
CA TYR A 231 -7.76 6.02 0.15
C TYR A 231 -8.35 4.64 0.26
N ARG A 232 -7.88 3.86 1.21
CA ARG A 232 -8.28 2.48 1.42
C ARG A 232 -8.86 2.32 2.82
N LEU A 233 -10.09 1.82 2.90
CA LEU A 233 -10.74 1.40 4.13
C LEU A 233 -10.72 -0.12 4.18
N GLU A 234 -10.39 -0.67 5.34
CA GLU A 234 -10.33 -2.09 5.61
C GLU A 234 -11.16 -2.42 6.85
N TRP A 235 -11.66 -3.65 6.92
CA TRP A 235 -12.46 -4.10 8.06
C TRP A 235 -12.23 -5.55 8.40
N ARG A 236 -12.67 -5.94 9.59
CA ARG A 236 -12.81 -7.33 10.01
C ARG A 236 -14.12 -7.47 10.81
N PHE A 237 -14.69 -8.64 10.83
CA PHE A 237 -15.90 -8.96 11.56
C PHE A 237 -15.53 -9.82 12.78
N ARG A 238 -15.74 -9.30 14.01
CA ARG A 238 -15.39 -10.01 15.24
C ARG A 238 -16.26 -11.25 15.43
N SER A 239 -17.57 -11.18 15.17
CA SER A 239 -18.49 -12.33 15.33
C SER A 239 -18.19 -13.48 14.37
N ARG A 240 -17.56 -13.23 13.21
CA ARG A 240 -17.10 -14.30 12.31
C ARG A 240 -15.77 -14.88 12.76
N ASP A 241 -14.96 -14.10 13.43
CA ASP A 241 -13.67 -14.55 13.96
C ASP A 241 -13.88 -15.45 15.19
N ASP A 242 -14.85 -15.17 16.06
CA ASP A 242 -15.18 -15.96 17.25
C ASP A 242 -15.65 -17.39 16.91
N ASP A 243 -16.40 -17.59 15.83
CA ASP A 243 -16.83 -18.92 15.33
C ASP A 243 -15.67 -19.71 14.69
N ILE A 244 -14.64 -18.99 14.18
CA ILE A 244 -13.44 -19.58 13.57
C ILE A 244 -12.33 -19.75 14.61
N GLU A 245 -12.31 -18.94 15.69
CA GLU A 245 -11.28 -18.97 16.75
C GLU A 245 -11.33 -20.24 17.60
N GLN A 246 -12.45 -20.98 17.63
CA GLN A 246 -12.45 -22.30 18.26
C GLN A 246 -11.62 -23.34 17.48
N HIS A 247 -11.16 -23.03 16.24
CA HIS A 247 -10.45 -23.98 15.38
C HIS A 247 -9.35 -23.36 14.47
N ARG A 248 -8.88 -22.10 14.72
CA ARG A 248 -7.73 -21.51 14.00
C ARG A 248 -6.75 -20.81 14.93
N PRO A 249 -5.42 -20.92 14.66
CA PRO A 249 -4.46 -20.07 15.33
C PRO A 249 -4.77 -18.60 15.03
N ARG A 250 -4.72 -17.74 16.07
CA ARG A 250 -4.95 -16.28 16.01
C ARG A 250 -4.34 -15.69 14.76
N LEU A 251 -5.11 -14.91 13.97
CA LEU A 251 -4.56 -14.08 12.89
C LEU A 251 -3.54 -13.13 13.51
N ARG A 252 -2.27 -13.46 13.33
CA ARG A 252 -1.15 -12.70 13.90
C ARG A 252 -1.17 -11.30 13.29
N THR A 253 -1.04 -10.28 14.13
CA THR A 253 -0.76 -8.90 13.69
C THR A 253 0.48 -8.87 12.79
N ALA A 254 0.77 -7.77 12.12
CA ALA A 254 2.02 -7.66 11.37
C ALA A 254 3.23 -7.85 12.32
N SER A 255 3.18 -7.31 13.54
CA SER A 255 4.17 -7.54 14.60
C SER A 255 4.22 -9.01 15.05
N ASP A 256 3.08 -9.72 15.17
CA ASP A 256 3.07 -11.15 15.48
C ASP A 256 3.78 -12.00 14.42
N ARG A 257 3.63 -11.62 13.13
CA ARG A 257 4.36 -12.27 12.03
C ARG A 257 5.86 -12.03 12.11
N MET A 258 6.27 -10.82 12.48
CA MET A 258 7.68 -10.50 12.72
C MET A 258 8.23 -11.28 13.91
N THR A 259 7.46 -11.39 15.01
CA THR A 259 7.81 -12.25 16.15
C THR A 259 7.99 -13.71 15.74
N ALA A 260 7.08 -14.23 14.91
CA ALA A 260 7.19 -15.60 14.38
C ALA A 260 8.37 -15.80 13.42
N ALA A 261 8.84 -14.75 12.75
CA ALA A 261 10.05 -14.74 11.95
C ALA A 261 11.33 -14.64 12.82
N GLY A 262 11.18 -14.52 14.13
CA GLY A 262 12.29 -14.42 15.10
C GLY A 262 12.75 -13.00 15.37
N ILE A 263 11.90 -11.99 15.07
CA ILE A 263 12.22 -10.58 15.35
C ILE A 263 11.72 -10.19 16.74
N VAL A 264 12.64 -9.70 17.55
CA VAL A 264 12.39 -9.16 18.89
C VAL A 264 11.55 -7.89 18.79
N GLN A 265 10.49 -7.79 19.59
CA GLN A 265 9.54 -6.66 19.51
C GLN A 265 9.86 -5.59 20.55
N ARG A 266 9.39 -4.36 20.30
CA ARG A 266 9.51 -3.20 21.17
C ARG A 266 9.06 -3.54 22.60
N GLY A 267 9.85 -3.12 23.58
CA GLY A 267 9.66 -3.40 24.99
C GLY A 267 10.67 -4.41 25.55
N GLU A 268 11.32 -5.17 24.68
CA GLU A 268 12.40 -6.07 25.12
C GLU A 268 13.67 -5.27 25.46
N PRO A 269 14.30 -5.56 26.62
CA PRO A 269 15.45 -4.78 27.13
C PRO A 269 16.65 -4.73 26.16
N ILE A 270 16.84 -5.77 25.35
CA ILE A 270 17.95 -5.85 24.41
C ILE A 270 17.90 -4.76 23.34
N LEU A 271 16.70 -4.29 22.96
CA LEU A 271 16.53 -3.21 21.97
C LEU A 271 16.87 -1.83 22.54
N ALA A 272 16.91 -1.67 23.86
CA ALA A 272 17.30 -0.44 24.55
C ALA A 272 18.76 -0.48 25.03
N ALA A 273 19.44 -1.60 24.86
CA ALA A 273 20.83 -1.78 25.27
C ALA A 273 21.82 -1.47 24.14
N THR A 274 22.96 -0.91 24.47
CA THR A 274 24.06 -0.77 23.50
C THR A 274 24.70 -2.14 23.22
N ALA A 275 24.80 -2.49 21.94
CA ALA A 275 25.39 -3.75 21.50
C ALA A 275 26.90 -3.80 21.76
N ARG A 276 27.39 -4.94 22.21
CA ARG A 276 28.83 -5.15 22.50
C ARG A 276 29.63 -5.30 21.19
N PRO A 277 30.71 -4.53 20.98
CA PRO A 277 31.60 -4.71 19.84
C PRO A 277 32.25 -6.10 19.82
N PHE A 278 32.63 -6.56 18.64
CA PHE A 278 33.49 -7.72 18.45
C PHE A 278 34.97 -7.32 18.60
N ASP A 279 35.75 -8.16 19.22
CA ASP A 279 37.23 -8.07 19.20
C ASP A 279 37.75 -8.81 17.95
N LEU A 280 37.90 -8.08 16.84
CA LEU A 280 38.32 -8.64 15.56
C LEU A 280 39.83 -8.44 15.34
N PRO A 281 40.56 -9.48 14.85
CA PRO A 281 40.00 -10.73 14.29
C PRO A 281 39.77 -11.86 15.30
N THR A 282 40.00 -11.69 16.58
CA THR A 282 39.92 -12.74 17.59
C THR A 282 38.55 -13.43 17.66
N GLU A 283 37.47 -12.64 17.57
CA GLU A 283 36.07 -13.12 17.57
C GLU A 283 35.49 -13.25 16.15
N ALA A 284 36.33 -13.45 15.10
CA ALA A 284 35.85 -13.50 13.72
C ALA A 284 34.84 -14.61 13.46
N GLY A 285 35.01 -15.78 14.09
CA GLY A 285 34.06 -16.90 13.95
C GLY A 285 32.70 -16.55 14.54
N GLU A 286 32.65 -15.96 15.77
CA GLU A 286 31.38 -15.49 16.36
C GLU A 286 30.71 -14.40 15.50
N ALA A 287 31.49 -13.49 14.92
CA ALA A 287 30.96 -12.45 14.07
C ALA A 287 30.35 -12.99 12.78
N ASP A 288 30.97 -13.99 12.16
CA ASP A 288 30.49 -14.66 10.96
C ASP A 288 29.18 -15.42 11.25
N ASP A 289 29.13 -16.19 12.36
CA ASP A 289 27.92 -16.87 12.83
C ASP A 289 26.74 -15.90 13.05
N VAL A 290 27.01 -14.70 13.60
CA VAL A 290 25.97 -13.69 13.83
C VAL A 290 25.50 -13.11 12.50
N VAL A 291 26.37 -12.89 11.53
CA VAL A 291 26.02 -12.43 10.18
C VAL A 291 25.16 -13.45 9.47
N ASP A 292 25.47 -14.74 9.54
CA ASP A 292 24.67 -15.80 8.97
C ASP A 292 23.26 -15.86 9.60
N GLN A 293 23.16 -15.70 10.92
CA GLN A 293 21.87 -15.64 11.61
C GLN A 293 21.04 -14.42 11.17
N LEU A 294 21.67 -13.28 10.93
CA LEU A 294 21.00 -12.07 10.39
C LEU A 294 20.46 -12.34 8.98
N PHE A 295 21.23 -12.95 8.08
CA PHE A 295 20.76 -13.30 6.77
C PHE A 295 19.62 -14.33 6.79
N ALA A 296 19.73 -15.33 7.65
CA ALA A 296 18.65 -16.31 7.83
C ALA A 296 17.36 -15.67 8.36
N ALA A 297 17.46 -14.74 9.32
CA ALA A 297 16.31 -13.99 9.82
C ALA A 297 15.71 -13.08 8.74
N MET A 298 16.55 -12.40 7.96
CA MET A 298 16.14 -11.57 6.84
C MET A 298 15.37 -12.39 5.80
N GLN A 299 15.78 -13.62 5.52
CA GLN A 299 15.08 -14.52 4.61
C GLN A 299 13.70 -14.90 5.16
N ARG A 300 13.58 -15.27 6.43
CA ARG A 300 12.28 -15.55 7.07
C ARG A 300 11.32 -14.36 7.03
N VAL A 301 11.84 -13.14 7.24
CA VAL A 301 11.04 -11.91 7.15
C VAL A 301 10.53 -11.69 5.72
N ARG A 302 11.35 -11.95 4.69
CA ARG A 302 10.96 -11.84 3.27
C ARG A 302 9.84 -12.81 2.87
N GLU A 303 9.74 -13.95 3.51
CA GLU A 303 8.62 -14.89 3.28
C GLU A 303 7.27 -14.31 3.70
N HIS A 304 7.28 -13.33 4.62
CA HIS A 304 6.08 -12.72 5.17
C HIS A 304 5.80 -11.31 4.62
N HIS A 305 6.83 -10.62 4.09
CA HIS A 305 6.68 -9.25 3.60
C HIS A 305 7.70 -8.91 2.50
N VAL A 306 7.25 -8.16 1.49
CA VAL A 306 8.09 -7.69 0.38
C VAL A 306 8.53 -6.25 0.63
N PHE A 307 9.84 -6.01 0.64
CA PHE A 307 10.44 -4.70 0.85
C PHE A 307 10.93 -4.08 -0.47
N GLY A 308 10.18 -3.12 -1.00
CA GLY A 308 10.52 -2.47 -2.27
C GLY A 308 11.64 -1.43 -2.19
N LYS A 309 12.01 -1.00 -0.96
CA LYS A 309 13.06 0.02 -0.73
C LYS A 309 14.35 -0.54 -0.11
N GLY A 310 14.51 -1.86 -0.13
CA GLY A 310 15.57 -2.53 0.61
C GLY A 310 15.16 -2.85 2.05
N MET A 311 16.01 -3.57 2.77
CA MET A 311 15.76 -3.99 4.16
C MET A 311 17.08 -4.01 4.94
N GLY A 312 17.07 -3.47 6.16
CA GLY A 312 18.13 -3.63 7.14
C GLY A 312 17.70 -4.54 8.29
N LEU A 313 18.67 -5.10 9.00
CA LEU A 313 18.47 -5.88 10.22
C LEU A 313 19.71 -5.81 11.11
N ALA A 314 19.54 -5.44 12.36
CA ALA A 314 20.58 -5.37 13.37
C ALA A 314 20.50 -6.56 14.35
N ALA A 315 21.62 -7.02 14.87
CA ALA A 315 21.70 -8.17 15.76
C ALA A 315 20.80 -8.09 17.01
N PRO A 316 20.63 -6.93 17.67
CA PRO A 316 19.65 -6.81 18.77
C PRO A 316 18.21 -7.16 18.36
N GLN A 317 17.83 -6.96 17.10
CA GLN A 317 16.49 -7.30 16.62
C GLN A 317 16.25 -8.81 16.48
N ILE A 318 17.30 -9.62 16.50
CA ILE A 318 17.21 -11.09 16.56
C ILE A 318 17.65 -11.66 17.92
N GLY A 319 17.69 -10.82 18.95
CA GLY A 319 18.02 -11.22 20.32
C GLY A 319 19.51 -11.37 20.60
N ILE A 320 20.39 -10.85 19.73
CA ILE A 320 21.85 -10.97 19.87
C ILE A 320 22.44 -9.59 20.19
N GLY A 321 22.99 -9.42 21.41
CA GLY A 321 23.56 -8.16 21.88
C GLY A 321 24.95 -7.82 21.31
N ARG A 322 25.19 -8.08 20.04
CA ARG A 322 26.48 -7.85 19.36
C ARG A 322 26.38 -6.76 18.29
N ALA A 323 27.47 -6.03 18.06
CA ALA A 323 27.50 -4.89 17.15
C ALA A 323 27.65 -5.35 15.67
N ALA A 324 26.59 -5.95 15.14
CA ALA A 324 26.47 -6.36 13.74
C ALA A 324 25.15 -5.90 13.14
N ALA A 325 25.17 -5.51 11.87
CA ALA A 325 24.00 -5.23 11.07
C ALA A 325 24.23 -5.64 9.61
N VAL A 326 23.16 -6.01 8.92
CA VAL A 326 23.14 -6.31 7.49
C VAL A 326 22.13 -5.43 6.78
N ILE A 327 22.48 -4.97 5.56
CA ILE A 327 21.62 -4.11 4.74
C ILE A 327 21.53 -4.72 3.35
N ALA A 328 20.36 -5.11 2.94
CA ALA A 328 20.05 -5.53 1.57
C ALA A 328 19.53 -4.31 0.79
N PRO A 329 20.24 -3.85 -0.24
CA PRO A 329 19.79 -2.77 -1.11
C PRO A 329 18.46 -3.08 -1.79
N PRO A 330 17.74 -2.04 -2.32
CA PRO A 330 16.53 -2.27 -3.10
C PRO A 330 16.78 -3.01 -4.41
N ASP A 331 17.98 -2.90 -4.97
CA ASP A 331 18.40 -3.68 -6.12
C ASP A 331 18.76 -5.11 -5.69
N PRO A 332 18.01 -6.12 -6.17
CA PRO A 332 18.24 -7.52 -5.78
C PRO A 332 19.57 -8.09 -6.31
N ASP A 333 20.18 -7.45 -7.29
CA ASP A 333 21.47 -7.86 -7.88
C ASP A 333 22.66 -7.17 -7.18
N ALA A 334 22.40 -6.21 -6.28
CA ALA A 334 23.42 -5.58 -5.47
C ALA A 334 23.80 -6.43 -4.26
N GLU A 335 25.10 -6.48 -3.96
CA GLU A 335 25.59 -7.21 -2.79
C GLU A 335 25.09 -6.57 -1.49
N PRO A 336 24.63 -7.37 -0.52
CA PRO A 336 24.30 -6.88 0.80
C PRO A 336 25.53 -6.28 1.50
N LEU A 337 25.31 -5.21 2.26
CA LEU A 337 26.36 -4.58 3.08
C LEU A 337 26.34 -5.21 4.48
N VAL A 338 27.48 -5.72 4.91
CA VAL A 338 27.70 -6.22 6.29
C VAL A 338 28.49 -5.17 7.07
N LEU A 339 27.95 -4.77 8.21
CA LEU A 339 28.56 -3.80 9.12
C LEU A 339 28.86 -4.45 10.46
N LEU A 340 30.15 -4.66 10.78
CA LEU A 340 30.61 -5.10 12.08
C LEU A 340 31.23 -3.91 12.82
N ASN A 341 30.86 -3.70 14.07
CA ASN A 341 31.29 -2.57 14.90
C ASN A 341 31.11 -1.20 14.20
N PRO A 342 29.98 -0.93 13.55
CA PRO A 342 29.84 0.29 12.77
C PRO A 342 29.78 1.52 13.66
N ARG A 343 30.38 2.61 13.15
CA ARG A 343 30.33 3.93 13.76
C ARG A 343 30.19 4.98 12.69
N VAL A 344 29.19 5.85 12.81
CA VAL A 344 29.08 7.04 11.94
C VAL A 344 30.22 8.00 12.27
N ILE A 345 31.05 8.32 11.28
CA ILE A 345 32.20 9.24 11.40
C ILE A 345 31.94 10.59 10.76
N SER A 346 31.01 10.64 9.79
CA SER A 346 30.58 11.87 9.14
C SER A 346 29.15 11.74 8.66
N ALA A 347 28.39 12.84 8.69
CA ALA A 347 27.04 12.94 8.19
C ALA A 347 26.83 14.26 7.46
N SER A 348 26.06 14.28 6.36
CA SER A 348 25.71 15.53 5.69
C SER A 348 24.82 16.41 6.58
N ALA A 349 24.97 17.74 6.40
CA ALA A 349 24.04 18.69 7.01
C ALA A 349 22.66 18.66 6.33
N GLU A 350 22.60 18.25 5.06
CA GLU A 350 21.36 18.05 4.34
C GLU A 350 20.66 16.81 4.85
N THR A 351 19.38 16.96 5.18
CA THR A 351 18.50 15.88 5.64
C THR A 351 17.26 15.83 4.78
N ASP A 352 16.63 14.65 4.71
CA ASP A 352 15.26 14.51 4.22
C ASP A 352 14.37 13.87 5.30
N GLU A 353 13.10 14.16 5.27
CA GLU A 353 12.11 13.53 6.13
C GLU A 353 11.33 12.48 5.34
N GLN A 354 11.37 11.23 5.79
CA GLN A 354 10.57 10.15 5.22
C GLN A 354 9.95 9.31 6.33
N TYR A 355 8.84 8.63 5.99
CA TYR A 355 8.27 7.64 6.88
C TYR A 355 9.20 6.44 7.03
N GLU A 356 9.54 6.14 8.27
CA GLU A 356 10.25 4.92 8.67
C GLU A 356 9.31 3.98 9.43
N GLY A 357 9.52 2.69 9.25
CA GLY A 357 8.98 1.62 10.05
C GLY A 357 10.12 0.74 10.52
N CYS A 358 9.89 -0.10 11.52
CA CYS A 358 10.87 -1.01 12.08
C CYS A 358 10.27 -2.41 12.19
N LEU A 359 11.07 -3.46 11.93
CA LEU A 359 10.63 -4.85 12.09
C LEU A 359 10.28 -5.18 13.54
N SER A 360 10.95 -4.54 14.49
CA SER A 360 10.68 -4.65 15.93
C SER A 360 9.51 -3.82 16.42
N PHE A 361 8.87 -3.05 15.51
CA PHE A 361 7.73 -2.19 15.78
C PHE A 361 6.94 -1.95 14.48
N PHE A 362 6.46 -3.03 13.88
CA PHE A 362 6.02 -3.06 12.49
C PHE A 362 4.69 -2.37 12.23
N ASP A 363 3.83 -2.25 13.26
CA ASP A 363 2.48 -1.68 13.12
C ASP A 363 2.46 -0.15 13.15
N VAL A 364 3.60 0.50 13.41
CA VAL A 364 3.69 1.96 13.52
C VAL A 364 4.76 2.51 12.58
N ARG A 365 4.48 3.66 12.01
CA ARG A 365 5.42 4.41 11.17
C ARG A 365 5.44 5.89 11.59
N GLY A 366 6.61 6.51 11.48
CA GLY A 366 6.79 7.91 11.82
C GLY A 366 7.67 8.64 10.82
N LEU A 367 7.50 9.97 10.72
CA LEU A 367 8.39 10.83 9.95
C LEU A 367 9.71 10.98 10.70
N VAL A 368 10.80 10.67 10.01
CA VAL A 368 12.15 10.69 10.60
C VAL A 368 13.09 11.48 9.69
N PRO A 369 13.70 12.57 10.18
CA PRO A 369 14.75 13.26 9.47
C PRO A 369 16.04 12.43 9.49
N ARG A 370 16.64 12.20 8.32
CA ARG A 370 17.92 11.51 8.18
C ARG A 370 18.87 12.27 7.26
N PRO A 371 20.17 12.25 7.56
CA PRO A 371 21.17 12.77 6.64
C PRO A 371 21.12 12.08 5.29
N LEU A 372 21.28 12.82 4.20
CA LEU A 372 21.31 12.28 2.85
C LEU A 372 22.59 11.49 2.56
N ARG A 373 23.68 11.73 3.32
CA ARG A 373 24.94 11.03 3.19
C ARG A 373 25.50 10.69 4.56
N LEU A 374 25.98 9.46 4.71
CA LEU A 374 26.72 8.98 5.88
C LEU A 374 28.06 8.40 5.46
N GLU A 375 29.09 8.66 6.27
CA GLU A 375 30.34 7.90 6.26
C GLU A 375 30.38 7.03 7.51
N VAL A 376 30.47 5.72 7.30
CA VAL A 376 30.41 4.73 8.35
C VAL A 376 31.74 3.97 8.39
N ALA A 377 32.49 4.12 9.47
CA ALA A 377 33.62 3.25 9.76
C ALA A 377 33.11 1.93 10.32
N HIS A 378 33.56 0.82 9.77
CA HIS A 378 33.27 -0.53 10.27
C HIS A 378 34.47 -1.45 10.16
N THR A 379 34.44 -2.57 10.83
CA THR A 379 35.57 -3.51 10.89
C THR A 379 35.24 -4.75 10.05
N ARG A 380 36.20 -5.25 9.28
CA ARG A 380 36.09 -6.52 8.57
C ARG A 380 36.49 -7.68 9.50
N LEU A 381 36.13 -8.91 9.15
CA LEU A 381 36.48 -10.12 9.92
C LEU A 381 38.00 -10.26 10.19
N ASP A 382 38.82 -9.76 9.27
CA ASP A 382 40.27 -9.76 9.39
C ASP A 382 40.81 -8.65 10.31
N GLY A 383 39.97 -7.88 10.96
CA GLY A 383 40.28 -6.80 11.87
C GLY A 383 40.59 -5.44 11.20
N ARG A 384 40.62 -5.36 9.86
CA ARG A 384 40.85 -4.11 9.16
C ARG A 384 39.62 -3.18 9.26
N GLN A 385 39.86 -1.92 9.60
CA GLN A 385 38.87 -0.89 9.51
C GLN A 385 38.74 -0.38 8.07
N VAL A 386 37.47 -0.22 7.65
CA VAL A 386 37.11 0.35 6.34
C VAL A 386 36.02 1.40 6.52
N VAL A 387 35.91 2.31 5.57
CA VAL A 387 34.90 3.35 5.58
C VAL A 387 33.97 3.12 4.39
N ALA A 388 32.68 2.96 4.67
CA ALA A 388 31.62 2.93 3.69
C ALA A 388 31.01 4.33 3.54
N VAL A 389 30.91 4.82 2.30
CA VAL A 389 30.20 6.06 1.97
C VAL A 389 28.83 5.69 1.43
N LEU A 390 27.79 6.06 2.16
CA LEU A 390 26.41 5.69 1.90
C LEU A 390 25.59 6.93 1.57
N ASN A 391 24.71 6.82 0.58
CA ASN A 391 23.90 7.94 0.12
C ASN A 391 22.40 7.56 0.10
N ALA A 392 21.54 8.56 0.25
CA ALA A 392 20.08 8.46 0.13
C ALA A 392 19.50 7.26 0.88
N ALA A 393 18.86 6.33 0.19
CA ALA A 393 18.19 5.17 0.81
C ALA A 393 19.13 4.29 1.64
N LEU A 394 20.38 4.07 1.19
CA LEU A 394 21.38 3.29 1.93
C LEU A 394 21.85 4.02 3.19
N ALA A 395 22.03 5.35 3.13
CA ALA A 395 22.36 6.14 4.31
C ALA A 395 21.24 6.05 5.37
N ARG A 396 19.97 6.12 4.93
CA ARG A 396 18.80 5.98 5.80
C ARG A 396 18.73 4.60 6.45
N LEU A 397 18.84 3.52 5.67
CA LEU A 397 18.83 2.14 6.19
C LEU A 397 19.97 1.92 7.17
N ALA A 398 21.20 2.30 6.83
CA ALA A 398 22.36 2.15 7.71
C ALA A 398 22.19 2.95 9.00
N GLY A 399 21.70 4.19 8.92
CA GLY A 399 21.44 5.02 10.07
C GLY A 399 20.39 4.40 11.03
N HIS A 400 19.37 3.74 10.46
CA HIS A 400 18.36 3.02 11.23
C HIS A 400 18.96 1.81 11.96
N GLU A 401 19.72 0.98 11.26
CA GLU A 401 20.33 -0.21 11.86
C GLU A 401 21.43 0.13 12.89
N ILE A 402 22.19 1.19 12.65
CA ILE A 402 23.18 1.69 13.62
C ILE A 402 22.48 2.22 14.87
N ASP A 403 21.31 2.87 14.76
CA ASP A 403 20.55 3.30 15.93
C ASP A 403 20.19 2.10 16.82
N HIS A 404 19.77 0.97 16.26
CA HIS A 404 19.51 -0.26 17.03
C HIS A 404 20.74 -0.76 17.80
N LEU A 405 21.94 -0.62 17.22
CA LEU A 405 23.18 -1.02 17.91
C LEU A 405 23.52 -0.12 19.10
N TYR A 406 23.00 1.11 19.11
CA TYR A 406 23.13 2.05 20.23
C TYR A 406 21.89 2.09 21.15
N GLY A 407 21.01 1.10 21.05
CA GLY A 407 19.80 1.01 21.86
C GLY A 407 18.75 2.09 21.58
N ARG A 408 18.71 2.61 20.35
CA ARG A 408 17.77 3.65 19.91
C ARG A 408 16.79 3.08 18.91
N LEU A 409 15.56 3.58 18.95
CA LEU A 409 14.55 3.31 17.96
C LEU A 409 14.33 4.55 17.07
N TYR A 410 13.77 4.36 15.89
CA TYR A 410 13.45 5.50 15.00
C TYR A 410 12.49 6.50 15.66
N THR A 411 11.66 6.05 16.60
CA THR A 411 10.76 6.91 17.40
C THR A 411 11.49 7.93 18.24
N ASP A 412 12.76 7.68 18.60
CA ASP A 412 13.60 8.61 19.37
C ASP A 412 14.15 9.76 18.51
N ARG A 413 13.94 9.68 17.19
CA ARG A 413 14.34 10.69 16.21
C ARG A 413 13.16 11.43 15.57
N MET A 414 11.95 11.07 15.94
CA MET A 414 10.75 11.80 15.52
C MET A 414 10.74 13.16 16.22
N GLY A 415 10.49 14.24 15.46
CA GLY A 415 10.34 15.59 15.97
C GLY A 415 9.00 15.84 16.65
#